data_e6823b129239c878ae72e9acc64c65ac
#
_entry.id   e6823b129239c878ae72e9acc64c65ac
#
_cell.length_a   1.000
_cell.length_b   1.000
_cell.length_c   1.000
_cell.angle_alpha   90.00
_cell.angle_beta   90.00
_cell.angle_gamma   90.00
#
_symmetry.space_group_name_H-M   'P 1'
#
loop_
_entity.id
_entity.type
_entity.pdbx_description
1 polymer ?
#
loop_
_entity_poly.entity_id
_entity_poly.type
_entity_poly.pdbx_seq_one_letter_code
_entity_poly.pdbx_strand_id
1 'polypeptide(L)'
;MKILASFILAMLLLIKSDNKIQEPKKVYIQSVENKIQIGPLSKNRNLVFGFKNILLENLQELDYEVTDSLSNSDYSLKVELLYFDVIQTNQGVSVFHKNDNETILRIKGYLYDKNGKKVRDAVATGKSSEISLSTLIISEGGGINQTSVSNVIKKSSETLIQNLFSK
;
A
#
# COMPACT_ATOMS: atom_id res chain seq x y z
N MET A 1 -2.05 52.26 -29.16
CA MET A 1 -2.90 51.74 -28.07
C MET A 1 -3.71 50.51 -28.45
N LYS A 2 -4.23 50.38 -29.67
CA LYS A 2 -5.06 49.22 -30.08
C LYS A 2 -4.29 47.87 -30.15
N ILE A 3 -3.02 47.89 -30.46
CA ILE A 3 -2.17 46.68 -30.58
C ILE A 3 -1.85 46.06 -29.20
N LEU A 4 -1.66 46.92 -28.17
CA LEU A 4 -1.38 46.43 -26.79
C LEU A 4 -2.55 45.72 -26.16
N ALA A 5 -3.78 46.21 -26.41
CA ALA A 5 -5.02 45.63 -25.91
C ALA A 5 -5.31 44.25 -26.52
N SER A 6 -4.93 44.03 -27.81
CA SER A 6 -5.07 42.74 -28.49
C SER A 6 -4.13 41.68 -27.95
N PHE A 7 -2.90 42.07 -27.54
CA PHE A 7 -1.92 41.15 -26.96
C PHE A 7 -2.31 40.71 -25.55
N ILE A 8 -2.88 41.60 -24.75
CA ILE A 8 -3.35 41.28 -23.37
C ILE A 8 -4.57 40.35 -23.45
N LEU A 9 -5.47 40.54 -24.41
CA LEU A 9 -6.61 39.67 -24.59
C LEU A 9 -6.20 38.27 -25.08
N ALA A 10 -5.20 38.18 -25.96
CA ALA A 10 -4.65 36.91 -26.41
C ALA A 10 -3.93 36.16 -25.27
N MET A 11 -3.20 36.87 -24.38
CA MET A 11 -2.58 36.28 -23.20
C MET A 11 -3.61 35.78 -22.17
N LEU A 12 -4.71 36.49 -21.97
CA LEU A 12 -5.80 36.06 -21.09
C LEU A 12 -6.55 34.82 -21.63
N LEU A 13 -6.58 34.60 -22.93
CA LEU A 13 -7.16 33.41 -23.55
C LEU A 13 -6.24 32.18 -23.46
N LEU A 14 -4.93 32.40 -23.38
CA LEU A 14 -3.95 31.31 -23.17
C LEU A 14 -3.89 30.85 -21.71
N ILE A 15 -4.39 31.62 -20.74
CA ILE A 15 -4.44 31.24 -19.31
C ILE A 15 -5.69 30.42 -18.98
N LYS A 16 -6.65 30.28 -19.89
CA LYS A 16 -7.64 29.21 -19.84
C LYS A 16 -7.01 27.86 -20.24
N SER A 17 -5.91 27.51 -19.59
CA SER A 17 -5.51 26.12 -19.48
C SER A 17 -6.68 25.40 -18.80
N ASP A 18 -7.35 24.56 -19.53
CA ASP A 18 -8.34 23.62 -19.03
C ASP A 18 -7.67 22.74 -17.96
N ASN A 19 -7.59 23.26 -16.74
CA ASN A 19 -7.52 22.43 -15.56
C ASN A 19 -8.88 21.70 -15.49
N LYS A 20 -9.07 20.72 -16.38
CA LYS A 20 -10.05 19.67 -16.15
C LYS A 20 -9.60 19.05 -14.82
N ILE A 21 -10.28 19.46 -13.74
CA ILE A 21 -10.22 18.73 -12.47
C ILE A 21 -10.60 17.31 -12.88
N GLN A 22 -9.61 16.45 -12.99
CA GLN A 22 -9.84 15.06 -13.35
C GLN A 22 -10.58 14.47 -12.15
N GLU A 23 -11.85 14.14 -12.31
CA GLU A 23 -12.61 13.50 -11.23
C GLU A 23 -11.82 12.29 -10.71
N PRO A 24 -11.76 12.11 -9.40
CA PRO A 24 -11.06 10.98 -8.81
C PRO A 24 -11.65 9.69 -9.34
N LYS A 25 -10.79 8.75 -9.70
CA LYS A 25 -11.23 7.44 -10.18
C LYS A 25 -11.87 6.67 -9.05
N LYS A 26 -13.01 6.04 -9.33
CA LYS A 26 -13.79 5.29 -8.37
C LYS A 26 -13.36 3.83 -8.33
N VAL A 27 -12.99 3.35 -7.15
CA VAL A 27 -12.49 1.99 -6.95
C VAL A 27 -13.38 1.25 -5.97
N TYR A 28 -13.84 0.06 -6.36
CA TYR A 28 -14.55 -0.88 -5.50
C TYR A 28 -13.60 -1.99 -5.04
N ILE A 29 -13.46 -2.20 -3.73
CA ILE A 29 -12.69 -3.34 -3.21
C ILE A 29 -13.58 -4.58 -3.19
N GLN A 30 -13.40 -5.45 -4.19
CA GLN A 30 -14.18 -6.66 -4.36
C GLN A 30 -13.89 -7.68 -3.26
N SER A 31 -12.63 -7.98 -3.02
CA SER A 31 -12.23 -8.90 -1.95
C SER A 31 -10.78 -8.70 -1.51
N VAL A 32 -10.53 -9.06 -0.25
CA VAL A 32 -9.19 -9.29 0.28
C VAL A 32 -9.15 -10.72 0.80
N GLU A 33 -8.36 -11.58 0.17
CA GLU A 33 -8.28 -13.01 0.47
C GLU A 33 -6.99 -13.34 1.21
N ASN A 34 -7.09 -14.09 2.28
CA ASN A 34 -5.94 -14.60 3.01
C ASN A 34 -5.49 -15.94 2.41
N LYS A 35 -4.42 -15.91 1.63
CA LYS A 35 -3.71 -17.09 1.07
C LYS A 35 -2.31 -17.21 1.64
N ILE A 36 -2.09 -16.66 2.83
CA ILE A 36 -0.76 -16.57 3.43
C ILE A 36 -0.18 -17.95 3.64
N GLN A 37 0.98 -18.18 3.02
CA GLN A 37 1.93 -19.18 3.46
C GLN A 37 2.70 -18.59 4.63
N ILE A 38 2.52 -19.18 5.80
CA ILE A 38 3.12 -18.68 7.04
C ILE A 38 4.57 -19.11 7.06
N GLY A 39 5.47 -18.15 7.27
CA GLY A 39 6.89 -18.45 7.52
C GLY A 39 7.11 -19.15 8.87
N PRO A 40 8.27 -19.77 9.09
CA PRO A 40 8.53 -20.63 10.25
C PRO A 40 8.44 -19.91 11.60
N LEU A 41 8.62 -18.60 11.62
CA LEU A 41 8.62 -17.80 12.84
C LEU A 41 7.29 -17.09 13.12
N SER A 42 6.35 -17.14 12.18
CA SER A 42 5.07 -16.43 12.29
C SER A 42 3.98 -17.33 12.86
N LYS A 43 3.18 -16.80 13.76
CA LYS A 43 1.93 -17.43 14.20
C LYS A 43 0.80 -17.07 13.22
N ASN A 44 -0.16 -17.98 13.04
CA ASN A 44 -1.34 -17.72 12.22
C ASN A 44 -2.09 -16.48 12.74
N ARG A 45 -2.15 -15.43 11.92
CA ARG A 45 -2.86 -14.18 12.20
C ARG A 45 -3.78 -13.82 11.06
N ASN A 46 -4.98 -13.39 11.40
CA ASN A 46 -5.89 -12.84 10.41
C ASN A 46 -5.52 -11.37 10.14
N LEU A 47 -4.75 -11.14 9.09
CA LEU A 47 -4.33 -9.78 8.67
C LEU A 47 -5.37 -9.09 7.77
N VAL A 48 -6.41 -9.80 7.32
CA VAL A 48 -7.36 -9.31 6.30
C VAL A 48 -8.05 -8.02 6.71
N PHE A 49 -8.54 -7.96 7.95
CA PHE A 49 -9.25 -6.78 8.43
C PHE A 49 -8.35 -5.54 8.51
N GLY A 50 -7.19 -5.67 9.14
CA GLY A 50 -6.21 -4.58 9.23
C GLY A 50 -5.69 -4.16 7.85
N PHE A 51 -5.46 -5.13 6.96
CA PHE A 51 -5.05 -4.86 5.59
C PHE A 51 -6.11 -4.07 4.82
N LYS A 52 -7.39 -4.48 4.91
CA LYS A 52 -8.47 -3.78 4.20
C LYS A 52 -8.58 -2.32 4.62
N ASN A 53 -8.46 -2.03 5.92
CA ASN A 53 -8.54 -0.65 6.41
C ASN A 53 -7.38 0.21 5.89
N ILE A 54 -6.14 -0.29 5.98
CA ILE A 54 -4.97 0.44 5.48
C ILE A 54 -5.02 0.60 3.94
N LEU A 55 -5.53 -0.41 3.21
CA LEU A 55 -5.73 -0.32 1.77
C LEU A 55 -6.73 0.79 1.40
N LEU A 56 -7.83 0.92 2.16
CA LEU A 56 -8.81 2.00 2.00
C LEU A 56 -8.15 3.37 2.22
N GLU A 57 -7.40 3.54 3.32
CA GLU A 57 -6.68 4.78 3.63
C GLU A 57 -5.70 5.14 2.52
N ASN A 58 -4.90 4.18 2.05
CA ASN A 58 -3.92 4.42 0.98
C ASN A 58 -4.57 4.76 -0.37
N LEU A 59 -5.71 4.17 -0.71
CA LEU A 59 -6.45 4.57 -1.90
C LEU A 59 -6.91 6.03 -1.81
N GLN A 60 -7.43 6.44 -0.65
CA GLN A 60 -7.86 7.82 -0.42
C GLN A 60 -6.67 8.80 -0.41
N GLU A 61 -5.54 8.45 0.22
CA GLU A 61 -4.31 9.26 0.20
C GLU A 61 -3.75 9.47 -1.22
N LEU A 62 -4.06 8.57 -2.16
CA LEU A 62 -3.65 8.63 -3.56
C LEU A 62 -4.74 9.16 -4.50
N ASP A 63 -5.71 9.90 -3.96
CA ASP A 63 -6.82 10.56 -4.69
C ASP A 63 -7.74 9.58 -5.45
N TYR A 64 -7.95 8.36 -4.93
CA TYR A 64 -8.99 7.46 -5.41
C TYR A 64 -10.23 7.56 -4.52
N GLU A 65 -11.41 7.65 -5.14
CA GLU A 65 -12.69 7.55 -4.42
C GLU A 65 -13.04 6.07 -4.22
N VAL A 66 -13.18 5.63 -2.97
CA VAL A 66 -13.60 4.26 -2.68
C VAL A 66 -15.11 4.18 -2.60
N THR A 67 -15.70 3.26 -3.35
CA THR A 67 -17.16 3.05 -3.42
C THR A 67 -17.57 1.71 -2.80
N ASP A 68 -18.79 1.66 -2.28
CA ASP A 68 -19.38 0.42 -1.71
C ASP A 68 -20.07 -0.45 -2.76
N SER A 69 -20.15 0.03 -4.00
CA SER A 69 -20.87 -0.65 -5.09
C SER A 69 -20.03 -0.78 -6.35
N LEU A 70 -20.01 -1.98 -6.90
CA LEU A 70 -19.37 -2.28 -8.18
C LEU A 70 -19.99 -1.47 -9.33
N SER A 71 -21.31 -1.24 -9.30
CA SER A 71 -22.02 -0.50 -10.37
C SER A 71 -21.61 0.97 -10.48
N ASN A 72 -21.11 1.55 -9.38
CA ASN A 72 -20.68 2.95 -9.31
C ASN A 72 -19.16 3.12 -9.39
N SER A 73 -18.43 2.05 -9.71
CA SER A 73 -16.97 2.08 -9.77
C SER A 73 -16.45 2.09 -11.22
N ASP A 74 -15.31 2.74 -11.43
CA ASP A 74 -14.55 2.66 -12.68
C ASP A 74 -13.70 1.39 -12.73
N TYR A 75 -13.24 0.96 -11.55
CA TYR A 75 -12.40 -0.20 -11.36
C TYR A 75 -12.85 -1.03 -10.15
N SER A 76 -12.63 -2.35 -10.23
CA SER A 76 -12.69 -3.21 -9.04
C SER A 76 -11.33 -3.83 -8.75
N LEU A 77 -11.01 -3.93 -7.47
CA LEU A 77 -9.74 -4.41 -6.95
C LEU A 77 -9.95 -5.67 -6.11
N LYS A 78 -9.28 -6.75 -6.50
CA LYS A 78 -9.13 -7.96 -5.71
C LYS A 78 -7.70 -8.05 -5.20
N VAL A 79 -7.50 -8.38 -3.91
CA VAL A 79 -6.17 -8.54 -3.32
C VAL A 79 -6.04 -9.90 -2.64
N GLU A 80 -4.92 -10.54 -2.82
CA GLU A 80 -4.52 -11.78 -2.17
C GLU A 80 -3.29 -11.54 -1.30
N LEU A 81 -3.36 -11.88 -0.02
CA LEU A 81 -2.22 -11.91 0.88
C LEU A 81 -1.53 -13.26 0.68
N LEU A 82 -0.26 -13.25 0.21
CA LEU A 82 0.43 -14.48 -0.23
C LEU A 82 1.43 -15.01 0.78
N TYR A 83 2.14 -14.13 1.45
CA TYR A 83 3.21 -14.51 2.37
C TYR A 83 3.36 -13.47 3.48
N PHE A 84 3.56 -13.95 4.70
CA PHE A 84 3.88 -13.11 5.85
C PHE A 84 4.91 -13.83 6.71
N ASP A 85 5.97 -13.13 7.10
CA ASP A 85 6.99 -13.65 8.01
C ASP A 85 7.64 -12.55 8.83
N VAL A 86 8.23 -12.96 9.95
CA VAL A 86 9.08 -12.12 10.80
C VAL A 86 10.42 -12.83 10.96
N ILE A 87 11.42 -12.32 10.29
CA ILE A 87 12.77 -12.85 10.34
C ILE A 87 13.53 -12.20 11.49
N GLN A 88 14.06 -13.01 12.40
CA GLN A 88 14.86 -12.54 13.52
C GLN A 88 16.32 -12.89 13.28
N THR A 89 17.17 -11.87 13.33
CA THR A 89 18.63 -12.05 13.26
C THR A 89 19.25 -11.54 14.55
N ASN A 90 19.86 -12.46 15.30
CA ASN A 90 20.53 -12.15 16.56
C ASN A 90 22.04 -12.10 16.31
N GLN A 91 22.64 -10.95 16.60
CA GLN A 91 24.09 -10.79 16.59
C GLN A 91 24.56 -10.44 17.99
N GLY A 92 25.42 -11.28 18.60
CA GLY A 92 25.97 -11.05 19.91
C GLY A 92 27.50 -10.95 19.88
N VAL A 93 28.04 -9.91 20.53
CA VAL A 93 29.47 -9.77 20.78
C VAL A 93 29.63 -9.48 22.27
N SER A 94 30.14 -10.48 23.01
CA SER A 94 30.31 -10.40 24.46
C SER A 94 29.01 -10.13 25.21
N VAL A 95 28.90 -8.98 25.90
CA VAL A 95 27.73 -8.60 26.71
C VAL A 95 26.65 -7.82 25.93
N PHE A 96 26.90 -7.52 24.65
CA PHE A 96 25.98 -6.76 23.80
C PHE A 96 25.30 -7.70 22.82
N HIS A 97 23.97 -7.65 22.78
CA HIS A 97 23.16 -8.36 21.79
C HIS A 97 22.41 -7.34 20.93
N LYS A 98 22.54 -7.48 19.62
CA LYS A 98 21.74 -6.75 18.63
C LYS A 98 20.71 -7.73 18.08
N ASN A 99 19.46 -7.41 18.28
CA ASN A 99 18.35 -8.14 17.65
C ASN A 99 17.84 -7.30 16.50
N ASP A 100 17.82 -7.88 15.31
CA ASP A 100 17.28 -7.27 14.11
C ASP A 100 16.07 -8.11 13.66
N ASN A 101 14.89 -7.47 13.65
CA ASN A 101 13.65 -8.11 13.27
C ASN A 101 13.18 -7.52 11.94
N GLU A 102 13.15 -8.31 10.90
CA GLU A 102 12.59 -7.92 9.60
C GLU A 102 11.20 -8.54 9.43
N THR A 103 10.17 -7.70 9.33
CA THR A 103 8.81 -8.13 9.00
C THR A 103 8.60 -7.99 7.49
N ILE A 104 8.07 -9.04 6.85
CA ILE A 104 7.85 -9.10 5.40
C ILE A 104 6.40 -9.47 5.12
N LEU A 105 5.74 -8.72 4.22
CA LEU A 105 4.44 -9.06 3.67
C LEU A 105 4.51 -9.01 2.15
N ARG A 106 4.08 -10.09 1.48
CA ARG A 106 3.90 -10.15 0.03
C ARG A 106 2.44 -10.28 -0.32
N ILE A 107 1.99 -9.45 -1.24
CA ILE A 107 0.60 -9.39 -1.69
C ILE A 107 0.54 -9.39 -3.22
N LYS A 108 -0.60 -9.82 -3.76
CA LYS A 108 -0.91 -9.71 -5.19
C LYS A 108 -2.26 -9.05 -5.37
N GLY A 109 -2.33 -8.10 -6.30
CA GLY A 109 -3.57 -7.43 -6.65
C GLY A 109 -3.95 -7.67 -8.10
N TYR A 110 -5.24 -7.64 -8.35
CA TYR A 110 -5.84 -7.75 -9.68
C TYR A 110 -6.82 -6.59 -9.85
N LEU A 111 -6.60 -5.81 -10.89
CA LEU A 111 -7.43 -4.68 -11.27
C LEU A 111 -8.33 -5.05 -12.45
N TYR A 112 -9.61 -4.81 -12.30
CA TYR A 112 -10.61 -5.05 -13.34
C TYR A 112 -11.29 -3.73 -13.69
N ASP A 113 -11.68 -3.56 -14.95
CA ASP A 113 -12.50 -2.44 -15.40
C ASP A 113 -13.98 -2.64 -15.01
N LYS A 114 -14.81 -1.64 -15.29
CA LYS A 114 -16.26 -1.68 -15.05
C LYS A 114 -17.01 -2.82 -15.75
N ASN A 115 -16.41 -3.42 -16.78
CA ASN A 115 -16.97 -4.54 -17.52
C ASN A 115 -16.50 -5.89 -16.95
N GLY A 116 -15.72 -5.89 -15.88
CA GLY A 116 -15.16 -7.11 -15.28
C GLY A 116 -13.96 -7.69 -16.03
N LYS A 117 -13.41 -6.97 -17.02
CA LYS A 117 -12.21 -7.41 -17.74
C LYS A 117 -10.97 -7.06 -16.91
N LYS A 118 -10.09 -8.04 -16.71
CA LYS A 118 -8.82 -7.79 -16.02
C LYS A 118 -7.95 -6.82 -16.84
N VAL A 119 -7.63 -5.67 -16.24
CA VAL A 119 -6.78 -4.63 -16.84
C VAL A 119 -5.33 -4.87 -16.51
N ARG A 120 -5.04 -5.23 -15.25
CA ARG A 120 -3.67 -5.42 -14.77
C ARG A 120 -3.63 -6.35 -13.56
N ASP A 121 -2.50 -6.96 -13.33
CA ASP A 121 -2.14 -7.57 -12.04
C ASP A 121 -0.71 -7.17 -11.66
N ALA A 122 -0.45 -7.13 -10.35
CA ALA A 122 0.84 -6.78 -9.79
C ALA A 122 1.10 -7.51 -8.47
N VAL A 123 2.37 -7.72 -8.19
CA VAL A 123 2.85 -8.22 -6.89
C VAL A 123 3.60 -7.09 -6.19
N ALA A 124 3.35 -6.94 -4.90
CA ALA A 124 4.08 -6.00 -4.05
C ALA A 124 4.61 -6.70 -2.80
N THR A 125 5.74 -6.22 -2.29
CA THR A 125 6.35 -6.70 -1.06
C THR A 125 6.67 -5.50 -0.18
N GLY A 126 6.09 -5.50 1.02
CA GLY A 126 6.45 -4.58 2.10
C GLY A 126 7.48 -5.21 3.02
N LYS A 127 8.42 -4.41 3.49
CA LYS A 127 9.43 -4.78 4.48
C LYS A 127 9.55 -3.69 5.54
N SER A 128 9.68 -4.10 6.79
CA SER A 128 9.96 -3.20 7.92
C SER A 128 11.02 -3.85 8.79
N SER A 129 12.08 -3.13 9.11
CA SER A 129 13.16 -3.60 9.97
C SER A 129 13.13 -2.83 11.28
N GLU A 130 13.27 -3.54 12.38
CA GLU A 130 13.44 -2.98 13.72
C GLU A 130 14.74 -3.49 14.31
N ILE A 131 15.55 -2.55 14.81
CA ILE A 131 16.79 -2.83 15.48
C ILE A 131 16.59 -2.54 16.96
N SER A 132 16.74 -3.55 17.81
CA SER A 132 16.81 -3.37 19.24
C SER A 132 18.19 -3.74 19.77
N LEU A 133 18.75 -2.86 20.60
CA LEU A 133 19.99 -3.11 21.33
C LEU A 133 19.59 -3.51 22.75
N SER A 134 19.98 -4.70 23.18
CA SER A 134 19.78 -5.14 24.56
C SER A 134 21.11 -5.49 25.20
N THR A 135 21.29 -5.08 26.46
CA THR A 135 22.32 -5.60 27.34
C THR A 135 21.75 -6.79 28.09
N LEU A 136 22.59 -7.75 28.43
CA LEU A 136 22.37 -9.14 28.88
C LEU A 136 21.30 -9.39 29.98
N ILE A 137 20.51 -8.44 30.41
CA ILE A 137 19.71 -8.60 31.63
C ILE A 137 18.25 -8.97 31.37
N ILE A 138 17.67 -8.74 30.19
CA ILE A 138 16.28 -9.17 29.89
C ILE A 138 16.10 -9.39 28.38
N SER A 139 16.16 -10.65 27.94
CA SER A 139 15.62 -11.02 26.63
C SER A 139 14.19 -11.54 26.82
N GLU A 140 13.22 -10.68 26.85
CA GLU A 140 11.85 -11.11 26.61
C GLU A 140 11.72 -11.41 25.12
N GLY A 141 11.24 -12.62 24.82
CA GLY A 141 11.14 -13.16 23.46
C GLY A 141 10.49 -12.19 22.49
N GLY A 142 11.07 -12.08 21.31
CA GLY A 142 10.69 -11.17 20.26
C GLY A 142 9.20 -11.22 19.95
N GLY A 143 8.47 -10.27 20.52
CA GLY A 143 7.07 -10.03 20.20
C GLY A 143 6.98 -9.41 18.81
N ILE A 144 6.01 -9.84 18.01
CA ILE A 144 5.70 -9.17 16.74
C ILE A 144 5.24 -7.76 17.09
N ASN A 145 5.99 -6.74 16.67
CA ASN A 145 5.62 -5.35 16.89
C ASN A 145 4.47 -4.98 15.94
N GLN A 146 3.37 -4.50 16.51
CA GLN A 146 2.20 -4.05 15.74
C GLN A 146 2.55 -2.92 14.77
N THR A 147 3.46 -2.04 15.13
CA THR A 147 3.94 -0.95 14.26
C THR A 147 4.64 -1.49 13.03
N SER A 148 5.49 -2.50 13.16
CA SER A 148 6.16 -3.14 12.01
C SER A 148 5.16 -3.81 11.08
N VAL A 149 4.15 -4.48 11.64
CA VAL A 149 3.07 -5.08 10.83
C VAL A 149 2.29 -4.01 10.07
N SER A 150 1.89 -2.93 10.73
CA SER A 150 1.19 -1.81 10.06
C SER A 150 2.05 -1.17 8.96
N ASN A 151 3.34 -0.98 9.22
CA ASN A 151 4.27 -0.41 8.24
C ASN A 151 4.44 -1.30 7.00
N VAL A 152 4.54 -2.62 7.15
CA VAL A 152 4.64 -3.52 5.98
C VAL A 152 3.35 -3.57 5.20
N ILE A 153 2.19 -3.51 5.86
CA ILE A 153 0.89 -3.42 5.20
C ILE A 153 0.81 -2.10 4.41
N LYS A 154 1.14 -0.96 5.03
CA LYS A 154 1.13 0.34 4.36
C LYS A 154 2.03 0.34 3.13
N LYS A 155 3.31 -0.02 3.29
CA LYS A 155 4.28 -0.07 2.17
C LYS A 155 3.87 -1.02 1.05
N SER A 156 3.38 -2.23 1.39
CA SER A 156 2.97 -3.18 0.35
C SER A 156 1.73 -2.72 -0.40
N SER A 157 0.74 -2.14 0.28
CA SER A 157 -0.48 -1.62 -0.37
C SER A 157 -0.20 -0.38 -1.21
N GLU A 158 0.62 0.58 -0.77
CA GLU A 158 1.07 1.74 -1.56
C GLU A 158 1.76 1.28 -2.85
N THR A 159 2.75 0.38 -2.73
CA THR A 159 3.47 -0.17 -3.88
C THR A 159 2.53 -0.90 -4.83
N LEU A 160 1.57 -1.67 -4.29
CA LEU A 160 0.58 -2.36 -5.10
C LEU A 160 -0.29 -1.39 -5.90
N ILE A 161 -0.84 -0.36 -5.25
CA ILE A 161 -1.68 0.64 -5.89
C ILE A 161 -0.88 1.37 -6.98
N GLN A 162 0.33 1.82 -6.68
CA GLN A 162 1.20 2.47 -7.66
C GLN A 162 1.42 1.57 -8.89
N ASN A 163 1.74 0.29 -8.69
CA ASN A 163 1.98 -0.67 -9.79
C ASN A 163 0.72 -0.97 -10.60
N LEU A 164 -0.46 -1.01 -9.98
CA LEU A 164 -1.72 -1.30 -10.65
C LEU A 164 -2.24 -0.11 -11.46
N PHE A 165 -2.04 1.12 -10.99
CA PHE A 165 -2.59 2.33 -11.58
C PHE A 165 -1.56 3.20 -12.33
N SER A 166 -0.26 2.85 -12.27
CA SER A 166 0.74 3.53 -13.12
C SER A 166 0.40 3.36 -14.60
N LYS A 167 0.60 4.42 -15.37
CA LYS A 167 0.39 4.41 -16.83
C LYS A 167 1.44 3.57 -17.55
#